data_5dec76090f324146d17fcf23aa9f71ba
#
_entry.id   5dec76090f324146d17fcf23aa9f71ba
#
_cell.length_a   1.000
_cell.length_b   1.000
_cell.length_c   1.000
_cell.angle_alpha   90.00
_cell.angle_beta   90.00
_cell.angle_gamma   90.00
#
_symmetry.space_group_name_H-M   'P 1'
#
loop_
_entity.id
_entity.type
_entity.pdbx_description
1 polymer ?
#
loop_
_entity_poly.entity_id
_entity_poly.type
_entity_poly.pdbx_seq_one_letter_code
_entity_poly.pdbx_strand_id
1 'polypeptide(L)'
;MGFNEKLHAYIAARFYVRLTHTFGEKGKAAFIYATQYYAEQRGRRMAMRAIQDGQPLTYETYRAYGEWESTKDMQEEGCANRSETVSTDPVYEFHVTVCPWHEEFKTLGLEEAGLVYCAHLDNSIARGFNPYLVYEVTQTLHDCPFCVQKVSNLQGLAPGQTAQGAFDPAKARPEADRRRGFTYHCAHSYWSYARCAARIFGRAGRQLADEVLEDISGEWGASYSNFLLKYKADDFEMI
;
A
#
# COMPACT_ATOMS: atom_id res chain seq x y z
N MET A 1 -2.55 4.40 21.59
CA MET A 1 -2.70 3.81 20.25
C MET A 1 -2.44 4.92 19.25
N GLY A 2 -1.56 4.70 18.29
CA GLY A 2 -1.13 5.68 17.28
C GLY A 2 -1.68 5.35 15.90
N PHE A 3 -1.27 6.11 14.89
CA PHE A 3 -1.49 5.71 13.50
C PHE A 3 -0.67 4.45 13.21
N ASN A 4 -1.33 3.40 12.73
CA ASN A 4 -0.74 2.09 12.53
C ASN A 4 -1.37 1.37 11.33
N GLU A 5 -0.96 0.13 11.09
CA GLU A 5 -1.40 -0.73 10.00
C GLU A 5 -2.90 -1.03 10.04
N LYS A 6 -3.48 -1.20 11.23
CA LYS A 6 -4.92 -1.47 11.39
C LYS A 6 -5.76 -0.26 10.97
N LEU A 7 -5.40 0.95 11.42
CA LEU A 7 -6.09 2.16 10.94
C LEU A 7 -5.96 2.32 9.43
N HIS A 8 -4.79 2.01 8.86
CA HIS A 8 -4.61 2.06 7.42
C HIS A 8 -5.53 1.06 6.69
N ALA A 9 -5.66 -0.16 7.19
CA ALA A 9 -6.59 -1.18 6.68
C ALA A 9 -8.05 -0.74 6.85
N TYR A 10 -8.40 -0.18 8.02
CA TYR A 10 -9.74 0.35 8.31
C TYR A 10 -10.15 1.42 7.30
N ILE A 11 -9.27 2.36 6.98
CA ILE A 11 -9.52 3.40 5.96
C ILE A 11 -9.91 2.75 4.62
N ALA A 12 -9.12 1.79 4.14
CA ALA A 12 -9.41 1.09 2.89
C ALA A 12 -10.75 0.32 2.97
N ALA A 13 -11.00 -0.39 4.07
CA ALA A 13 -12.22 -1.14 4.32
C ALA A 13 -13.46 -0.25 4.26
N ARG A 14 -13.42 0.94 4.89
CA ARG A 14 -14.56 1.88 4.89
C ARG A 14 -14.82 2.45 3.50
N PHE A 15 -13.78 2.79 2.74
CA PHE A 15 -13.96 3.19 1.34
C PHE A 15 -14.54 2.07 0.49
N TYR A 16 -14.10 0.81 0.66
CA TYR A 16 -14.69 -0.31 -0.07
C TYR A 16 -16.19 -0.43 0.20
N VAL A 17 -16.58 -0.49 1.48
CA VAL A 17 -17.98 -0.64 1.90
C VAL A 17 -18.85 0.49 1.38
N ARG A 18 -18.41 1.75 1.58
CA ARG A 18 -19.16 2.93 1.17
C ARG A 18 -19.31 3.01 -0.35
N LEU A 19 -18.24 2.79 -1.10
CA LEU A 19 -18.25 2.82 -2.55
C LEU A 19 -19.12 1.72 -3.15
N THR A 20 -18.98 0.47 -2.67
CA THR A 20 -19.77 -0.65 -3.19
C THR A 20 -21.24 -0.55 -2.82
N HIS A 21 -21.56 -0.13 -1.60
CA HIS A 21 -22.93 0.09 -1.17
C HIS A 21 -23.63 1.18 -2.00
N THR A 22 -22.94 2.30 -2.28
CA THR A 22 -23.54 3.46 -2.95
C THR A 22 -23.58 3.30 -4.47
N PHE A 23 -22.55 2.69 -5.06
CA PHE A 23 -22.38 2.68 -6.52
C PHE A 23 -22.27 1.27 -7.13
N GLY A 24 -22.41 0.20 -6.34
CA GLY A 24 -22.33 -1.19 -6.80
C GLY A 24 -21.00 -1.50 -7.47
N GLU A 25 -21.04 -2.17 -8.62
CA GLU A 25 -19.85 -2.55 -9.40
C GLU A 25 -19.00 -1.34 -9.84
N LYS A 26 -19.62 -0.19 -10.10
CA LYS A 26 -18.86 1.04 -10.38
C LYS A 26 -18.09 1.51 -9.16
N GLY A 27 -18.64 1.32 -7.97
CA GLY A 27 -17.97 1.60 -6.70
C GLY A 27 -16.79 0.66 -6.46
N LYS A 28 -16.96 -0.64 -6.74
CA LYS A 28 -15.87 -1.63 -6.67
C LYS A 28 -14.74 -1.29 -7.65
N ALA A 29 -15.07 -0.94 -8.88
CA ALA A 29 -14.09 -0.51 -9.87
C ALA A 29 -13.34 0.77 -9.44
N ALA A 30 -14.05 1.73 -8.85
CA ALA A 30 -13.45 2.97 -8.32
C ALA A 30 -12.52 2.69 -7.12
N PHE A 31 -12.88 1.76 -6.24
CA PHE A 31 -12.03 1.31 -5.15
C PHE A 31 -10.73 0.69 -5.66
N ILE A 32 -10.83 -0.24 -6.62
CA ILE A 32 -9.66 -0.87 -7.25
C ILE A 32 -8.74 0.19 -7.87
N TYR A 33 -9.31 1.10 -8.66
CA TYR A 33 -8.56 2.19 -9.28
C TYR A 33 -7.86 3.07 -8.23
N ALA A 34 -8.55 3.44 -7.15
CA ALA A 34 -7.98 4.28 -6.09
C ALA A 34 -6.88 3.54 -5.30
N THR A 35 -7.01 2.22 -5.08
CA THR A 35 -5.98 1.38 -4.48
C THR A 35 -4.72 1.38 -5.36
N GLN A 36 -4.88 1.15 -6.65
CA GLN A 36 -3.77 1.19 -7.61
C GLN A 36 -3.12 2.57 -7.68
N TYR A 37 -3.91 3.63 -7.71
CA TYR A 37 -3.43 5.02 -7.73
C TYR A 37 -2.57 5.33 -6.49
N TYR A 38 -3.07 5.02 -5.29
CA TYR A 38 -2.32 5.13 -4.04
C TYR A 38 -0.99 4.36 -4.09
N ALA A 39 -1.07 3.10 -4.51
CA ALA A 39 0.07 2.19 -4.53
C ALA A 39 1.15 2.63 -5.52
N GLU A 40 0.76 3.05 -6.73
CA GLU A 40 1.69 3.56 -7.74
C GLU A 40 2.39 4.85 -7.30
N GLN A 41 1.70 5.75 -6.59
CA GLN A 41 2.34 6.94 -6.03
C GLN A 41 3.44 6.57 -5.03
N ARG A 42 3.21 5.55 -4.19
CA ARG A 42 4.26 5.00 -3.30
C ARG A 42 5.47 4.50 -4.10
N GLY A 43 5.22 3.64 -5.07
CA GLY A 43 6.28 3.09 -5.91
C GLY A 43 7.08 4.17 -6.62
N ARG A 44 6.42 5.18 -7.18
CA ARG A 44 7.09 6.32 -7.83
C ARG A 44 7.98 7.12 -6.87
N ARG A 45 7.53 7.39 -5.65
CA ARG A 45 8.38 8.06 -4.63
C ARG A 45 9.60 7.21 -4.26
N MET A 46 9.43 5.89 -4.11
CA MET A 46 10.56 4.97 -3.87
C MET A 46 11.56 5.02 -5.03
N ALA A 47 11.08 4.97 -6.27
CA ALA A 47 11.90 5.07 -7.47
C ALA A 47 12.65 6.41 -7.57
N MET A 48 11.96 7.53 -7.32
CA MET A 48 12.59 8.86 -7.37
C MET A 48 13.73 8.99 -6.36
N ARG A 49 13.56 8.48 -5.12
CA ARG A 49 14.65 8.46 -4.13
C ARG A 49 15.81 7.58 -4.58
N ALA A 50 15.51 6.39 -5.11
CA ALA A 50 16.53 5.49 -5.64
C ALA A 50 17.33 6.14 -6.80
N ILE A 51 16.64 6.81 -7.73
CA ILE A 51 17.27 7.53 -8.84
C ILE A 51 18.16 8.68 -8.32
N GLN A 52 17.69 9.45 -7.35
CA GLN A 52 18.48 10.53 -6.74
C GLN A 52 19.77 10.01 -6.09
N ASP A 53 19.72 8.80 -5.52
CA ASP A 53 20.86 8.15 -4.89
C ASP A 53 21.73 7.36 -5.90
N GLY A 54 21.43 7.46 -7.22
CA GLY A 54 22.17 6.76 -8.28
C GLY A 54 22.04 5.24 -8.25
N GLN A 55 20.89 4.72 -7.75
CA GLN A 55 20.61 3.29 -7.69
C GLN A 55 19.91 2.78 -8.95
N PRO A 56 20.12 1.53 -9.34
CA PRO A 56 19.34 0.89 -10.38
C PRO A 56 17.92 0.56 -9.86
N LEU A 57 16.92 0.53 -10.73
CA LEU A 57 15.53 0.21 -10.34
C LEU A 57 15.25 -1.29 -10.37
N THR A 58 16.07 -2.08 -9.65
CA THR A 58 15.93 -3.53 -9.49
C THR A 58 14.99 -3.90 -8.34
N TYR A 59 14.61 -5.17 -8.23
CA TYR A 59 13.82 -5.65 -7.09
C TYR A 59 14.58 -5.53 -5.76
N GLU A 60 15.90 -5.71 -5.76
CA GLU A 60 16.73 -5.50 -4.56
C GLU A 60 16.62 -4.03 -4.09
N THR A 61 16.72 -3.08 -5.00
CA THR A 61 16.53 -1.66 -4.69
C THR A 61 15.10 -1.37 -4.22
N TYR A 62 14.09 -1.96 -4.87
CA TYR A 62 12.69 -1.85 -4.43
C TYR A 62 12.54 -2.25 -2.95
N ARG A 63 13.11 -3.38 -2.55
CA ARG A 63 13.06 -3.83 -1.15
C ARG A 63 13.80 -2.87 -0.22
N ALA A 64 14.98 -2.39 -0.62
CA ALA A 64 15.79 -1.48 0.17
C ALA A 64 15.13 -0.09 0.37
N TYR A 65 14.29 0.35 -0.58
CA TYR A 65 13.59 1.63 -0.53
C TYR A 65 12.13 1.53 -0.04
N GLY A 66 11.73 0.40 0.48
CA GLY A 66 10.41 0.22 1.10
C GLY A 66 10.12 1.29 2.15
N GLU A 67 8.92 1.90 2.10
CA GLU A 67 8.58 3.10 2.87
C GLU A 67 8.08 2.83 4.29
N TRP A 68 7.77 1.60 4.66
CA TRP A 68 7.18 1.29 5.96
C TRP A 68 7.90 0.17 6.71
N GLU A 69 7.68 0.13 7.99
CA GLU A 69 8.04 -0.97 8.89
C GLU A 69 6.91 -1.20 9.88
N SER A 70 6.86 -2.38 10.48
CA SER A 70 5.83 -2.69 11.47
C SER A 70 5.95 -1.78 12.69
N THR A 71 4.82 -1.18 13.06
CA THR A 71 4.73 -0.32 14.24
C THR A 71 4.96 -1.12 15.53
N LYS A 72 5.34 -0.40 16.60
CA LYS A 72 5.48 -1.00 17.92
C LYS A 72 4.18 -1.63 18.40
N ASP A 73 3.05 -0.97 18.15
CA ASP A 73 1.71 -1.49 18.49
C ASP A 73 1.53 -2.89 17.89
N MET A 74 1.83 -3.09 16.59
CA MET A 74 1.69 -4.38 15.93
C MET A 74 2.69 -5.43 16.44
N GLN A 75 3.89 -4.99 16.82
CA GLN A 75 4.89 -5.88 17.44
C GLN A 75 4.43 -6.37 18.82
N GLU A 76 3.92 -5.46 19.65
CA GLU A 76 3.41 -5.76 20.99
C GLU A 76 2.15 -6.65 20.96
N GLU A 77 1.27 -6.45 19.98
CA GLU A 77 0.09 -7.27 19.76
C GLU A 77 0.39 -8.64 19.09
N GLY A 78 1.63 -8.87 18.66
CA GLY A 78 2.05 -10.13 18.01
C GLY A 78 1.52 -10.29 16.57
N CYS A 79 0.96 -9.24 15.96
CA CYS A 79 0.43 -9.23 14.60
C CYS A 79 1.30 -8.44 13.61
N ALA A 80 2.53 -8.07 13.99
CA ALA A 80 3.50 -7.51 13.05
C ALA A 80 3.71 -8.44 11.85
N ASN A 81 3.90 -7.85 10.66
CA ASN A 81 4.07 -8.62 9.42
C ASN A 81 5.22 -9.62 9.56
N ARG A 82 4.94 -10.89 9.21
CA ARG A 82 5.94 -11.96 9.14
C ARG A 82 5.88 -12.65 7.80
N SER A 83 7.06 -12.85 7.21
CA SER A 83 7.20 -13.55 5.94
C SER A 83 8.38 -14.50 5.95
N GLU A 84 8.31 -15.54 5.13
CA GLU A 84 9.34 -16.54 4.91
C GLU A 84 9.72 -16.54 3.43
N THR A 85 11.02 -16.41 3.13
CA THR A 85 11.52 -16.51 1.76
C THR A 85 11.61 -17.97 1.34
N VAL A 86 10.98 -18.32 0.24
CA VAL A 86 10.95 -19.68 -0.33
C VAL A 86 11.97 -19.83 -1.43
N SER A 87 12.10 -18.83 -2.31
CA SER A 87 13.05 -18.81 -3.41
C SER A 87 13.57 -17.39 -3.65
N THR A 88 14.79 -17.27 -4.17
CA THR A 88 15.41 -15.97 -4.51
C THR A 88 15.78 -15.84 -5.99
N ASP A 89 15.82 -16.95 -6.75
CA ASP A 89 16.22 -16.99 -8.16
C ASP A 89 15.60 -18.21 -8.85
N PRO A 90 15.14 -18.15 -10.10
CA PRO A 90 14.97 -16.95 -10.96
C PRO A 90 13.76 -16.10 -10.59
N VAL A 91 12.89 -16.59 -9.71
CA VAL A 91 11.71 -15.92 -9.16
C VAL A 91 11.92 -15.75 -7.68
N TYR A 92 11.81 -14.53 -7.19
CA TYR A 92 11.77 -14.28 -5.75
C TYR A 92 10.38 -14.61 -5.25
N GLU A 93 10.26 -15.67 -4.44
CA GLU A 93 9.00 -16.10 -3.83
C GLU A 93 9.09 -16.02 -2.32
N PHE A 94 8.06 -15.47 -1.70
CA PHE A 94 7.93 -15.44 -0.25
C PHE A 94 6.46 -15.62 0.18
N HIS A 95 6.31 -16.17 1.36
CA HIS A 95 5.02 -16.41 1.98
C HIS A 95 4.83 -15.49 3.17
N VAL A 96 3.70 -14.77 3.22
CA VAL A 96 3.35 -13.95 4.39
C VAL A 96 2.41 -14.77 5.26
N THR A 97 2.85 -15.03 6.50
CA THR A 97 2.14 -15.87 7.47
C THR A 97 1.39 -15.08 8.54
N VAL A 98 1.75 -13.82 8.76
CA VAL A 98 1.05 -12.87 9.64
C VAL A 98 1.00 -11.51 8.96
N CYS A 99 -0.18 -10.88 8.93
CA CYS A 99 -0.38 -9.59 8.29
C CYS A 99 -1.41 -8.75 9.07
N PRO A 100 -1.05 -7.57 9.60
CA PRO A 100 -1.97 -6.74 10.38
C PRO A 100 -3.16 -6.23 9.55
N TRP A 101 -3.00 -6.06 8.23
CA TRP A 101 -4.13 -5.74 7.33
C TRP A 101 -5.14 -6.87 7.28
N HIS A 102 -4.69 -8.13 7.15
CA HIS A 102 -5.58 -9.29 7.19
C HIS A 102 -6.34 -9.35 8.52
N GLU A 103 -5.64 -9.20 9.65
CA GLU A 103 -6.27 -9.23 10.98
C GLU A 103 -7.35 -8.15 11.13
N GLU A 104 -7.11 -6.95 10.62
CA GLU A 104 -8.11 -5.87 10.67
C GLU A 104 -9.31 -6.16 9.77
N PHE A 105 -9.10 -6.53 8.50
CA PHE A 105 -10.21 -6.89 7.61
C PHE A 105 -11.05 -8.03 8.17
N LYS A 106 -10.43 -9.03 8.78
CA LYS A 106 -11.10 -10.16 9.44
C LYS A 106 -11.88 -9.70 10.67
N THR A 107 -11.30 -8.85 11.52
CA THR A 107 -11.98 -8.30 12.71
C THR A 107 -13.23 -7.51 12.33
N LEU A 108 -13.19 -6.84 11.18
CA LEU A 108 -14.33 -6.09 10.64
C LEU A 108 -15.36 -6.99 9.92
N GLY A 109 -15.07 -8.29 9.68
CA GLY A 109 -15.92 -9.18 8.87
C GLY A 109 -15.94 -8.76 7.38
N LEU A 110 -14.84 -8.20 6.88
CA LEU A 110 -14.71 -7.62 5.54
C LEU A 110 -13.58 -8.28 4.73
N GLU A 111 -13.43 -9.59 4.84
CA GLU A 111 -12.38 -10.36 4.14
C GLU A 111 -12.48 -10.20 2.62
N GLU A 112 -13.69 -10.04 2.05
CA GLU A 112 -13.85 -9.75 0.62
C GLU A 112 -13.17 -8.42 0.24
N ALA A 113 -13.32 -7.38 1.06
CA ALA A 113 -12.65 -6.10 0.83
C ALA A 113 -11.12 -6.25 0.90
N GLY A 114 -10.64 -7.04 1.88
CA GLY A 114 -9.23 -7.38 2.03
C GLY A 114 -8.67 -8.14 0.82
N LEU A 115 -9.41 -9.13 0.32
CA LEU A 115 -9.05 -9.88 -0.89
C LEU A 115 -8.87 -8.94 -2.09
N VAL A 116 -9.85 -8.06 -2.33
CA VAL A 116 -9.77 -7.08 -3.43
C VAL A 116 -8.61 -6.11 -3.23
N TYR A 117 -8.41 -5.60 -2.01
CA TYR A 117 -7.30 -4.70 -1.68
C TYR A 117 -5.93 -5.34 -1.95
N CYS A 118 -5.67 -6.53 -1.40
CA CYS A 118 -4.40 -7.22 -1.53
C CYS A 118 -4.10 -7.65 -2.97
N ALA A 119 -5.12 -8.00 -3.76
CA ALA A 119 -4.96 -8.34 -5.17
C ALA A 119 -4.41 -7.17 -6.02
N HIS A 120 -4.55 -5.93 -5.54
CA HIS A 120 -4.22 -4.74 -6.33
C HIS A 120 -3.17 -3.82 -5.69
N LEU A 121 -2.76 -4.05 -4.44
CA LEU A 121 -1.85 -3.15 -3.74
C LEU A 121 -0.38 -3.36 -4.14
N ASP A 122 0.19 -4.51 -3.76
CA ASP A 122 1.65 -4.72 -3.82
C ASP A 122 2.19 -4.73 -5.26
N ASN A 123 1.46 -5.37 -6.18
CA ASN A 123 1.77 -5.34 -7.60
C ASN A 123 1.76 -3.91 -8.17
N SER A 124 0.89 -3.03 -7.67
CA SER A 124 0.83 -1.64 -8.11
C SER A 124 1.94 -0.78 -7.50
N ILE A 125 2.40 -1.08 -6.28
CA ILE A 125 3.60 -0.44 -5.73
C ILE A 125 4.82 -0.80 -6.59
N ALA A 126 4.99 -2.08 -6.92
CA ALA A 126 6.09 -2.54 -7.75
C ALA A 126 6.03 -1.90 -9.16
N ARG A 127 4.85 -1.84 -9.79
CA ARG A 127 4.64 -1.19 -11.08
C ARG A 127 4.96 0.31 -11.04
N GLY A 128 4.59 1.00 -9.95
CA GLY A 128 4.94 2.40 -9.75
C GLY A 128 6.44 2.64 -9.57
N PHE A 129 7.16 1.68 -8.97
CA PHE A 129 8.61 1.74 -8.82
C PHE A 129 9.34 1.47 -10.15
N ASN A 130 9.02 0.35 -10.79
CA ASN A 130 9.54 0.00 -12.10
C ASN A 130 8.50 -0.88 -12.83
N PRO A 131 7.92 -0.43 -13.95
CA PRO A 131 6.84 -1.14 -14.64
C PRO A 131 7.26 -2.49 -15.23
N TYR A 132 8.55 -2.79 -15.27
CA TYR A 132 9.08 -4.06 -15.77
C TYR A 132 9.31 -5.10 -14.66
N LEU A 133 9.20 -4.74 -13.38
CA LEU A 133 9.10 -5.72 -12.30
C LEU A 133 7.73 -6.41 -12.38
N VAL A 134 7.73 -7.73 -12.49
CA VAL A 134 6.50 -8.51 -12.52
C VAL A 134 6.23 -9.05 -11.12
N TYR A 135 5.33 -8.38 -10.42
CA TYR A 135 4.96 -8.72 -9.05
C TYR A 135 3.54 -9.30 -9.03
N GLU A 136 3.39 -10.50 -8.49
CA GLU A 136 2.13 -11.24 -8.45
C GLU A 136 1.78 -11.65 -7.02
N VAL A 137 0.52 -11.45 -6.64
CA VAL A 137 -0.08 -12.00 -5.44
C VAL A 137 -1.00 -13.13 -5.88
N THR A 138 -0.55 -14.38 -5.73
CA THR A 138 -1.25 -15.55 -6.25
C THR A 138 -2.15 -16.23 -5.24
N GLN A 139 -2.00 -15.90 -3.96
CA GLN A 139 -2.78 -16.41 -2.83
C GLN A 139 -2.74 -15.39 -1.69
N THR A 140 -3.80 -15.30 -0.90
CA THR A 140 -3.89 -14.36 0.24
C THR A 140 -4.33 -15.05 1.52
N LEU A 141 -4.00 -14.42 2.68
CA LEU A 141 -4.49 -14.85 4.00
C LEU A 141 -6.01 -14.73 4.16
N HIS A 142 -6.70 -14.02 3.25
CA HIS A 142 -8.16 -13.85 3.34
C HIS A 142 -8.94 -15.12 2.99
N ASP A 143 -8.33 -16.03 2.24
CA ASP A 143 -8.93 -17.27 1.77
C ASP A 143 -8.02 -18.50 1.93
N CYS A 144 -6.77 -18.30 2.36
CA CYS A 144 -5.75 -19.33 2.47
C CYS A 144 -4.93 -19.17 3.75
N PRO A 145 -4.13 -20.20 4.16
CA PRO A 145 -3.33 -20.13 5.40
C PRO A 145 -2.17 -19.12 5.37
N PHE A 146 -1.74 -18.67 4.19
CA PHE A 146 -0.67 -17.69 4.00
C PHE A 146 -0.83 -17.01 2.63
N CYS A 147 -0.25 -15.78 2.50
CA CYS A 147 -0.13 -15.17 1.17
C CYS A 147 1.04 -15.78 0.41
N VAL A 148 0.91 -15.91 -0.90
CA VAL A 148 2.02 -16.25 -1.82
C VAL A 148 2.27 -15.04 -2.71
N GLN A 149 3.48 -14.52 -2.61
CA GLN A 149 3.92 -13.38 -3.40
C GLN A 149 5.16 -13.77 -4.22
N LYS A 150 5.12 -13.45 -5.52
CA LYS A 150 6.15 -13.81 -6.49
C LYS A 150 6.60 -12.59 -7.25
N VAL A 151 7.91 -12.46 -7.42
CA VAL A 151 8.48 -11.39 -8.25
C VAL A 151 9.42 -12.00 -9.27
N SER A 152 9.16 -11.74 -10.54
CA SER A 152 10.02 -12.10 -11.65
C SER A 152 10.57 -10.86 -12.37
N ASN A 153 11.47 -11.06 -13.32
CA ASN A 153 12.25 -9.97 -13.91
C ASN A 153 12.92 -9.08 -12.84
N LEU A 154 13.62 -9.71 -11.91
CA LEU A 154 14.21 -9.06 -10.73
C LEU A 154 15.13 -7.88 -11.06
N GLN A 155 15.71 -7.85 -12.27
CA GLN A 155 16.51 -6.75 -12.76
C GLN A 155 15.66 -5.57 -13.28
N GLY A 156 14.34 -5.75 -13.42
CA GLY A 156 13.44 -4.70 -13.92
C GLY A 156 13.80 -4.21 -15.33
N LEU A 157 14.23 -5.11 -16.21
CA LEU A 157 14.69 -4.74 -17.55
C LEU A 157 13.54 -4.67 -18.55
N ALA A 158 13.49 -3.56 -19.29
CA ALA A 158 12.67 -3.50 -20.49
C ALA A 158 13.21 -4.43 -21.59
N PRO A 159 12.36 -4.88 -22.54
CA PRO A 159 12.82 -5.66 -23.67
C PRO A 159 14.00 -5.00 -24.39
N GLY A 160 15.10 -5.74 -24.55
CA GLY A 160 16.32 -5.25 -25.22
C GLY A 160 17.28 -4.45 -24.35
N GLN A 161 16.97 -4.23 -23.08
CA GLN A 161 17.91 -3.62 -22.13
C GLN A 161 18.92 -4.63 -21.59
N THR A 162 20.11 -4.15 -21.26
CA THR A 162 21.14 -4.89 -20.52
C THR A 162 21.00 -4.62 -19.01
N ALA A 163 21.65 -5.46 -18.17
CA ALA A 163 21.59 -5.32 -16.73
C ALA A 163 21.96 -3.89 -16.26
N GLN A 164 21.23 -3.37 -15.29
CA GLN A 164 21.39 -2.01 -14.75
C GLN A 164 22.45 -1.91 -13.65
N GLY A 165 23.07 -3.04 -13.25
CA GLY A 165 23.95 -3.12 -12.10
C GLY A 165 23.23 -3.66 -10.85
N ALA A 166 23.98 -3.75 -9.74
CA ALA A 166 23.46 -4.16 -8.43
C ALA A 166 23.16 -2.94 -7.55
N PHE A 167 22.32 -3.15 -6.54
CA PHE A 167 22.12 -2.19 -5.47
C PHE A 167 23.44 -1.91 -4.73
N ASP A 168 23.74 -0.64 -4.51
CA ASP A 168 24.94 -0.20 -3.78
C ASP A 168 24.54 0.46 -2.44
N PRO A 169 24.67 -0.28 -1.31
CA PRO A 169 24.29 0.25 -0.01
C PRO A 169 25.08 1.50 0.40
N ALA A 170 26.29 1.71 -0.13
CA ALA A 170 27.11 2.87 0.19
C ALA A 170 26.56 4.18 -0.41
N LYS A 171 25.78 4.10 -1.49
CA LYS A 171 25.13 5.25 -2.11
C LYS A 171 23.73 5.53 -1.57
N ALA A 172 23.12 4.54 -0.91
CA ALA A 172 21.77 4.69 -0.42
C ALA A 172 21.71 5.71 0.73
N ARG A 173 20.73 6.60 0.69
CA ARG A 173 20.41 7.48 1.82
C ARG A 173 20.09 6.66 3.08
N PRO A 174 20.23 7.25 4.30
CA PRO A 174 19.89 6.58 5.55
C PRO A 174 18.49 5.97 5.52
N GLU A 175 18.30 4.84 6.20
CA GLU A 175 17.01 4.14 6.21
C GLU A 175 15.87 5.02 6.73
N ALA A 176 16.13 5.84 7.74
CA ALA A 176 15.16 6.80 8.28
C ALA A 176 14.62 7.78 7.21
N ASP A 177 15.44 8.16 6.23
CA ASP A 177 15.05 9.07 5.15
C ASP A 177 14.29 8.36 4.01
N ARG A 178 14.33 7.02 4.00
CA ARG A 178 13.55 6.19 3.06
C ARG A 178 12.16 5.86 3.60
N ARG A 179 12.00 5.83 4.92
CA ARG A 179 10.76 5.45 5.60
C ARG A 179 9.77 6.62 5.71
N ARG A 180 8.52 6.25 5.84
CA ARG A 180 7.40 7.15 6.19
C ARG A 180 6.60 6.51 7.32
N GLY A 181 6.23 7.30 8.33
CA GLY A 181 5.40 6.82 9.43
C GLY A 181 3.94 6.58 9.00
N PHE A 182 3.21 5.78 9.77
CA PHE A 182 1.82 5.45 9.46
C PHE A 182 0.87 6.65 9.48
N THR A 183 1.20 7.73 10.16
CA THR A 183 0.47 9.00 10.03
C THR A 183 0.41 9.46 8.57
N TYR A 184 1.55 9.44 7.88
CA TYR A 184 1.65 9.79 6.48
C TYR A 184 0.94 8.75 5.58
N HIS A 185 1.14 7.44 5.84
CA HIS A 185 0.52 6.39 5.04
C HIS A 185 -1.00 6.42 5.13
N CYS A 186 -1.58 6.61 6.32
CA CYS A 186 -3.02 6.75 6.52
C CYS A 186 -3.57 7.99 5.82
N ALA A 187 -2.88 9.14 5.92
CA ALA A 187 -3.28 10.36 5.24
C ALA A 187 -3.21 10.20 3.71
N HIS A 188 -2.13 9.63 3.19
CA HIS A 188 -1.97 9.37 1.76
C HIS A 188 -3.05 8.41 1.24
N SER A 189 -3.32 7.31 1.95
CA SER A 189 -4.38 6.36 1.59
C SER A 189 -5.74 7.07 1.55
N TYR A 190 -6.14 7.73 2.65
CA TYR A 190 -7.42 8.43 2.73
C TYR A 190 -7.59 9.44 1.57
N TRP A 191 -6.61 10.32 1.35
CA TRP A 191 -6.73 11.36 0.32
C TRP A 191 -6.66 10.81 -1.11
N SER A 192 -6.00 9.69 -1.34
CA SER A 192 -6.03 9.02 -2.65
C SER A 192 -7.43 8.51 -2.97
N TYR A 193 -8.07 7.80 -2.04
CA TYR A 193 -9.44 7.35 -2.20
C TYR A 193 -10.42 8.51 -2.32
N ALA A 194 -10.33 9.50 -1.45
CA ALA A 194 -11.22 10.67 -1.46
C ALA A 194 -11.14 11.45 -2.78
N ARG A 195 -9.94 11.69 -3.28
CA ARG A 195 -9.72 12.39 -4.56
C ARG A 195 -10.23 11.58 -5.75
N CYS A 196 -10.00 10.28 -5.79
CA CYS A 196 -10.52 9.40 -6.84
C CYS A 196 -12.05 9.37 -6.80
N ALA A 197 -12.67 9.16 -5.64
CA ALA A 197 -14.11 9.16 -5.49
C ALA A 197 -14.73 10.51 -5.93
N ALA A 198 -14.13 11.62 -5.50
CA ALA A 198 -14.59 12.96 -5.88
C ALA A 198 -14.48 13.24 -7.40
N ARG A 199 -13.42 12.74 -8.06
CA ARG A 199 -13.22 12.90 -9.51
C ARG A 199 -14.18 12.03 -10.31
N ILE A 200 -14.47 10.81 -9.85
CA ILE A 200 -15.32 9.84 -10.56
C ILE A 200 -16.80 10.16 -10.33
N PHE A 201 -17.22 10.44 -9.09
CA PHE A 201 -18.62 10.58 -8.70
C PHE A 201 -19.04 12.00 -8.31
N GLY A 202 -18.17 12.99 -8.48
CA GLY A 202 -18.47 14.40 -8.23
C GLY A 202 -18.86 14.68 -6.77
N ARG A 203 -20.03 15.31 -6.57
CA ARG A 203 -20.54 15.66 -5.23
C ARG A 203 -20.77 14.43 -4.35
N ALA A 204 -21.33 13.36 -4.90
CA ALA A 204 -21.60 12.14 -4.15
C ALA A 204 -20.32 11.47 -3.67
N GLY A 205 -19.25 11.47 -4.47
CA GLY A 205 -17.95 10.97 -4.06
C GLY A 205 -17.30 11.81 -2.97
N ARG A 206 -17.49 13.14 -2.97
CA ARG A 206 -17.02 14.01 -1.87
C ARG A 206 -17.76 13.71 -0.58
N GLN A 207 -19.09 13.63 -0.64
CA GLN A 207 -19.91 13.29 0.52
C GLN A 207 -19.52 11.92 1.11
N LEU A 208 -19.30 10.92 0.26
CA LEU A 208 -18.86 9.60 0.70
C LEU A 208 -17.50 9.67 1.45
N ALA A 209 -16.56 10.48 0.96
CA ALA A 209 -15.29 10.67 1.67
C ALA A 209 -15.47 11.32 3.04
N ASP A 210 -16.37 12.31 3.16
CA ASP A 210 -16.71 12.91 4.45
C ASP A 210 -17.33 11.87 5.41
N GLU A 211 -18.21 11.00 4.92
CA GLU A 211 -18.80 9.90 5.70
C GLU A 211 -17.73 8.90 6.18
N VAL A 212 -16.67 8.64 5.39
CA VAL A 212 -15.53 7.81 5.85
C VAL A 212 -14.76 8.50 6.98
N LEU A 213 -14.63 9.84 6.96
CA LEU A 213 -14.05 10.58 8.11
C LEU A 213 -14.90 10.45 9.36
N GLU A 214 -16.23 10.46 9.22
CA GLU A 214 -17.16 10.24 10.33
C GLU A 214 -16.98 8.82 10.90
N ASP A 215 -16.87 7.79 10.05
CA ASP A 215 -16.59 6.41 10.47
C ASP A 215 -15.27 6.32 11.26
N ILE A 216 -14.20 6.96 10.77
CA ILE A 216 -12.90 7.02 11.46
C ILE A 216 -13.03 7.75 12.79
N SER A 217 -13.78 8.86 12.82
CA SER A 217 -14.02 9.63 14.04
C SER A 217 -14.79 8.82 15.09
N GLY A 218 -15.75 8.03 14.67
CA GLY A 218 -16.56 7.18 15.54
C GLY A 218 -15.78 6.02 16.14
N GLU A 219 -14.97 5.34 15.35
CA GLU A 219 -14.24 4.13 15.77
C GLU A 219 -12.90 4.45 16.44
N TRP A 220 -12.14 5.38 15.88
CA TRP A 220 -10.77 5.70 16.31
C TRP A 220 -10.67 7.00 17.10
N GLY A 221 -11.69 7.84 17.03
CA GLY A 221 -11.75 9.13 17.71
C GLY A 221 -11.49 10.32 16.79
N ALA A 222 -12.10 11.46 17.13
CA ALA A 222 -12.06 12.69 16.31
C ALA A 222 -10.65 13.26 16.09
N SER A 223 -9.68 12.95 16.95
CA SER A 223 -8.29 13.37 16.76
C SER A 223 -7.66 12.77 15.50
N TYR A 224 -8.01 11.53 15.14
CA TYR A 224 -7.50 10.86 13.95
C TYR A 224 -8.06 11.48 12.67
N SER A 225 -9.39 11.64 12.57
CA SER A 225 -10.01 12.29 11.40
C SER A 225 -9.54 13.74 11.23
N ASN A 226 -9.45 14.52 12.32
CA ASN A 226 -8.91 15.87 12.27
C ASN A 226 -7.45 15.94 11.84
N PHE A 227 -6.65 14.92 12.18
CA PHE A 227 -5.26 14.84 11.73
C PHE A 227 -5.15 14.56 10.23
N LEU A 228 -5.97 13.65 9.70
CA LEU A 228 -6.01 13.37 8.26
C LEU A 228 -6.36 14.62 7.44
N LEU A 229 -7.22 15.50 7.96
CA LEU A 229 -7.61 16.75 7.30
C LEU A 229 -6.44 17.72 7.09
N LYS A 230 -5.39 17.66 7.92
CA LYS A 230 -4.19 18.53 7.77
C LYS A 230 -3.45 18.26 6.46
N TYR A 231 -3.56 17.06 5.91
CA TYR A 231 -2.90 16.64 4.66
C TYR A 231 -3.74 16.89 3.40
N LYS A 232 -4.85 17.64 3.53
CA LYS A 232 -5.79 17.88 2.40
C LYS A 232 -5.11 18.48 1.16
N ALA A 233 -4.15 19.36 1.37
CA ALA A 233 -3.44 20.07 0.31
C ALA A 233 -2.14 19.38 -0.13
N ASP A 234 -1.73 18.30 0.55
CA ASP A 234 -0.45 17.65 0.29
C ASP A 234 -0.40 16.99 -1.09
N ASP A 235 0.73 17.15 -1.74
CA ASP A 235 1.09 16.37 -2.92
C ASP A 235 1.86 15.12 -2.46
N PHE A 236 1.19 13.98 -2.53
CA PHE A 236 1.79 12.70 -2.12
C PHE A 236 2.73 12.08 -3.17
N GLU A 237 2.97 12.74 -4.29
CA GLU A 237 4.02 12.35 -5.24
C GLU A 237 5.38 12.99 -4.92
N MET A 238 5.41 14.01 -4.07
CA MET A 238 6.67 14.64 -3.64
C MET A 238 7.47 13.75 -2.69
N ILE A 239 8.82 13.83 -2.80
CA ILE A 239 9.79 13.03 -2.03
C ILE A 239 10.53 13.86 -0.99
#